data_426fd33cd1cd52aa70153c06921c32af
#
_entry.id   426fd33cd1cd52aa70153c06921c32af
#
_cell.length_a   1.000
_cell.length_b   1.000
_cell.length_c   1.000
_cell.angle_alpha   90.00
_cell.angle_beta   90.00
_cell.angle_gamma   90.00
#
_symmetry.space_group_name_H-M   'P 1'
#
loop_
_entity.id
_entity.type
_entity.pdbx_description
1 polymer ?
#
loop_
_entity_poly.entity_id
_entity_poly.type
_entity_poly.pdbx_seq_one_letter_code
_entity_poly.pdbx_strand_id
1 'polypeptide(L)'
;MTNALSSLLDHHLSAWPVPNAAGAVLTSGTTVATAGDQNRIFELASVTKLLSAYSFMVAVEEGVFDLDTVITEQGATVRHLLSHAGGVGFREEDPRKPVGTRRIYSSYGFELLGDRLVSETQMGL
;
A
#
# COMPACT_ATOMS: atom_id res chain seq x y z
N MET A 1 18.60 -26.14 -16.55
CA MET A 1 18.19 -25.46 -17.80
C MET A 1 17.46 -24.19 -17.42
N THR A 2 17.96 -23.03 -17.82
CA THR A 2 17.28 -21.76 -17.60
C THR A 2 16.00 -21.74 -18.44
N ASN A 3 14.86 -21.51 -17.79
CA ASN A 3 13.58 -21.40 -18.47
C ASN A 3 13.61 -20.16 -19.40
N ALA A 4 13.06 -20.24 -20.60
CA ALA A 4 12.98 -19.12 -21.54
C ALA A 4 12.35 -17.86 -20.93
N LEU A 5 11.36 -18.03 -20.02
CA LEU A 5 10.77 -16.93 -19.25
C LEU A 5 11.77 -16.29 -18.28
N SER A 6 12.59 -17.07 -17.59
CA SER A 6 13.62 -16.51 -16.72
C SER A 6 14.66 -15.72 -17.49
N SER A 7 15.08 -16.21 -18.66
CA SER A 7 16.01 -15.48 -19.53
C SER A 7 15.43 -14.17 -20.06
N LEU A 8 14.14 -14.18 -20.44
CA LEU A 8 13.44 -12.99 -20.89
C LEU A 8 13.30 -11.96 -19.75
N LEU A 9 12.92 -12.42 -18.56
CA LEU A 9 12.79 -11.58 -17.37
C LEU A 9 14.14 -10.95 -16.98
N ASP A 10 15.22 -11.75 -16.98
CA ASP A 10 16.58 -11.27 -16.69
C ASP A 10 17.06 -10.24 -17.71
N HIS A 11 16.78 -10.45 -19.00
CA HIS A 11 17.08 -9.49 -20.06
C HIS A 11 16.39 -8.14 -19.80
N HIS A 12 15.11 -8.14 -19.42
CA HIS A 12 14.40 -6.89 -19.13
C HIS A 12 14.90 -6.22 -17.85
N LEU A 13 15.11 -6.96 -16.77
CA LEU A 13 15.58 -6.40 -15.50
C LEU A 13 17.00 -5.80 -15.64
N SER A 14 17.87 -6.46 -16.40
CA SER A 14 19.24 -5.99 -16.64
C SER A 14 19.31 -4.67 -17.44
N ALA A 15 18.25 -4.34 -18.18
CA ALA A 15 18.16 -3.08 -18.93
C ALA A 15 17.70 -1.88 -18.07
N TRP A 16 17.24 -2.11 -16.85
CA TRP A 16 16.78 -1.02 -15.98
C TRP A 16 17.96 -0.26 -15.37
N PRO A 17 17.92 1.07 -15.33
CA PRO A 17 18.99 1.89 -14.75
C PRO A 17 18.90 1.95 -13.22
N VAL A 18 18.91 0.79 -12.58
CA VAL A 18 18.81 0.63 -11.12
C VAL A 18 19.92 -0.30 -10.62
N PRO A 19 20.45 -0.09 -9.41
CA PRO A 19 21.55 -0.90 -8.88
C PRO A 19 21.14 -2.35 -8.60
N ASN A 20 19.87 -2.60 -8.32
CA ASN A 20 19.35 -3.92 -7.99
C ASN A 20 17.89 -4.04 -8.45
N ALA A 21 17.57 -5.18 -9.04
CA ALA A 21 16.21 -5.57 -9.37
C ALA A 21 16.04 -7.08 -9.18
N ALA A 22 14.86 -7.48 -8.80
CA ALA A 22 14.45 -8.89 -8.77
C ALA A 22 13.01 -9.00 -9.25
N GLY A 23 12.68 -10.09 -9.91
CA GLY A 23 11.34 -10.33 -10.43
C GLY A 23 10.99 -11.81 -10.43
N ALA A 24 9.69 -12.09 -10.41
CA ALA A 24 9.15 -13.43 -10.52
C ALA A 24 7.88 -13.42 -11.37
N VAL A 25 7.65 -14.52 -12.08
CA VAL A 25 6.39 -14.79 -12.78
C VAL A 25 5.70 -15.94 -12.06
N LEU A 26 4.46 -15.72 -11.67
CA LEU A 26 3.62 -16.71 -11.00
C LEU A 26 2.42 -17.09 -11.87
N THR A 27 2.07 -18.35 -11.87
CA THR A 27 0.86 -18.87 -12.53
C THR A 27 0.15 -19.81 -11.56
N SER A 28 -1.11 -19.53 -11.26
CA SER A 28 -1.92 -20.35 -10.34
C SER A 28 -1.20 -20.64 -9.00
N GLY A 29 -0.54 -19.62 -8.43
CA GLY A 29 0.18 -19.74 -7.16
C GLY A 29 1.56 -20.43 -7.26
N THR A 30 1.97 -20.87 -8.45
CA THR A 30 3.28 -21.50 -8.67
C THR A 30 4.23 -20.52 -9.34
N THR A 31 5.46 -20.38 -8.79
CA THR A 31 6.53 -19.60 -9.42
C THR A 31 7.07 -20.34 -10.63
N VAL A 32 6.91 -19.77 -11.82
CA VAL A 32 7.32 -20.38 -13.10
C VAL A 32 8.60 -19.79 -13.66
N ALA A 33 8.97 -18.58 -13.25
CA ALA A 33 10.24 -17.94 -13.63
C ALA A 33 10.69 -16.95 -12.55
N THR A 34 11.99 -16.78 -12.40
CA THR A 34 12.61 -15.77 -11.53
C THR A 34 13.84 -15.19 -12.22
N ALA A 35 14.17 -13.93 -11.88
CA ALA A 35 15.44 -13.30 -12.25
C ALA A 35 15.84 -12.30 -11.15
N GLY A 36 17.14 -12.00 -11.07
CA GLY A 36 17.73 -11.22 -9.99
C GLY A 36 17.85 -11.99 -8.67
N ASP A 37 18.39 -11.31 -7.65
CA ASP A 37 18.57 -11.92 -6.33
C ASP A 37 17.24 -11.98 -5.56
N GLN A 38 16.66 -13.17 -5.47
CA GLN A 38 15.38 -13.42 -4.79
C GLN A 38 15.49 -13.33 -3.26
N ASN A 39 16.69 -13.33 -2.68
CA ASN A 39 16.91 -13.25 -1.24
C ASN A 39 17.26 -11.82 -0.77
N ARG A 40 17.40 -10.90 -1.70
CA ARG A 40 17.70 -9.51 -1.37
C ARG A 40 16.55 -8.86 -0.65
N ILE A 41 16.85 -8.14 0.43
CA ILE A 41 15.89 -7.30 1.13
C ILE A 41 15.74 -5.99 0.38
N PHE A 42 14.51 -5.66 0.01
CA PHE A 42 14.12 -4.39 -0.62
C PHE A 42 13.25 -3.58 0.32
N GLU A 43 13.38 -2.26 0.26
CA GLU A 43 12.43 -1.36 0.90
C GLU A 43 11.07 -1.50 0.22
N LEU A 44 10.02 -1.69 1.01
CA LEU A 44 8.66 -1.92 0.50
C LEU A 44 8.02 -0.65 -0.09
N ALA A 45 8.49 0.52 0.34
CA ALA A 45 7.86 1.80 -0.05
C ALA A 45 6.33 1.71 0.09
N SER A 46 5.59 2.07 -0.94
CA SER A 46 4.12 2.06 -0.89
C SER A 46 3.45 0.67 -0.86
N VAL A 47 4.21 -0.42 -1.05
CA VAL A 47 3.70 -1.77 -0.77
C VAL A 47 3.35 -1.92 0.71
N THR A 48 4.00 -1.18 1.61
CA THR A 48 3.67 -1.08 3.04
C THR A 48 2.19 -0.75 3.28
N LYS A 49 1.54 0.02 2.41
CA LYS A 49 0.12 0.35 2.55
C LYS A 49 -0.80 -0.87 2.58
N LEU A 50 -0.41 -1.97 1.94
CA LEU A 50 -1.17 -3.23 2.00
C LEU A 50 -1.13 -3.83 3.40
N LEU A 51 0.04 -3.81 4.05
CA LEU A 51 0.20 -4.28 5.43
C LEU A 51 -0.54 -3.36 6.40
N SER A 52 -0.41 -2.05 6.23
CA SER A 52 -1.15 -1.07 7.03
C SER A 52 -2.66 -1.25 6.87
N ALA A 53 -3.17 -1.40 5.64
CA ALA A 53 -4.59 -1.66 5.40
C ALA A 53 -5.07 -2.93 6.09
N TYR A 54 -4.26 -4.00 6.09
CA TYR A 54 -4.57 -5.23 6.81
C TYR A 54 -4.67 -4.98 8.32
N SER A 55 -3.73 -4.22 8.91
CA SER A 55 -3.78 -3.86 10.34
C SER A 55 -5.03 -3.05 10.69
N PHE A 56 -5.47 -2.13 9.82
CA PHE A 56 -6.73 -1.40 10.02
C PHE A 56 -7.95 -2.33 9.95
N MET A 57 -7.94 -3.33 9.07
CA MET A 57 -9.03 -4.30 8.99
C MET A 57 -9.10 -5.19 10.24
N VAL A 58 -7.95 -5.54 10.83
CA VAL A 58 -7.90 -6.24 12.12
C VAL A 58 -8.49 -5.35 13.22
N ALA A 59 -8.12 -4.08 13.29
CA ALA A 59 -8.67 -3.13 14.25
C ALA A 59 -10.19 -2.93 14.11
N VAL A 60 -10.71 -2.98 12.88
CA VAL A 60 -12.16 -2.97 12.62
C VAL A 60 -12.81 -4.26 13.15
N GLU A 61 -12.21 -5.41 12.92
CA GLU A 61 -12.72 -6.71 13.40
C GLU A 61 -12.71 -6.79 14.93
N GLU A 62 -11.71 -6.19 15.57
CA GLU A 62 -11.60 -6.09 17.03
C GLU A 62 -12.50 -5.00 17.64
N GLY A 63 -13.24 -4.24 16.83
CA GLY A 63 -14.18 -3.22 17.28
C GLY A 63 -13.51 -1.92 17.79
N VAL A 64 -12.25 -1.66 17.43
CA VAL A 64 -11.56 -0.40 17.77
C VAL A 64 -12.27 0.78 17.09
N PHE A 65 -12.66 0.60 15.84
CA PHE A 65 -13.50 1.55 15.09
C PHE A 65 -14.20 0.83 13.91
N ASP A 66 -15.24 1.48 13.37
CA ASP A 66 -15.95 0.99 12.18
C ASP A 66 -15.35 1.57 10.89
N LEU A 67 -15.57 0.90 9.76
CA LEU A 67 -15.21 1.44 8.44
C LEU A 67 -15.86 2.80 8.14
N ASP A 68 -17.00 3.08 8.75
CA ASP A 68 -17.75 4.34 8.59
C ASP A 68 -17.44 5.38 9.67
N THR A 69 -16.49 5.07 10.58
CA THR A 69 -15.95 6.05 11.54
C THR A 69 -15.34 7.24 10.79
N VAL A 70 -15.81 8.45 11.10
CA VAL A 70 -15.32 9.70 10.50
C VAL A 70 -13.93 10.04 11.06
N ILE A 71 -13.00 10.32 10.16
CA ILE A 71 -11.59 10.64 10.49
C ILE A 71 -11.28 12.11 10.25
N THR A 72 -11.78 12.71 9.17
CA THR A 72 -11.48 14.09 8.82
C THR A 72 -12.66 15.03 9.07
N GLU A 73 -12.40 16.31 9.28
CA GLU A 73 -13.44 17.35 9.43
C GLU A 73 -14.36 17.43 8.21
N GLN A 74 -13.86 17.08 7.02
CA GLN A 74 -14.62 17.05 5.78
C GLN A 74 -15.51 15.80 5.64
N GLY A 75 -15.52 14.93 6.65
CA GLY A 75 -16.35 13.73 6.70
C GLY A 75 -15.77 12.51 6.00
N ALA A 76 -14.48 12.46 5.72
CA ALA A 76 -13.85 11.24 5.23
C ALA A 76 -13.81 10.18 6.32
N THR A 77 -14.28 8.99 5.99
CA THR A 77 -14.31 7.83 6.89
C THR A 77 -13.09 6.93 6.68
N VAL A 78 -12.88 5.95 7.57
CA VAL A 78 -11.87 4.90 7.42
C VAL A 78 -11.95 4.27 6.02
N ARG A 79 -13.16 3.89 5.58
CA ARG A 79 -13.43 3.34 4.24
C ARG A 79 -12.95 4.26 3.11
N HIS A 80 -13.24 5.55 3.22
CA HIS A 80 -12.84 6.54 2.23
C HIS A 80 -11.32 6.68 2.15
N LEU A 81 -10.63 6.69 3.28
CA LEU A 81 -9.16 6.81 3.30
C LEU A 81 -8.46 5.55 2.80
N LEU A 82 -8.90 4.35 3.23
CA LEU A 82 -8.38 3.08 2.74
C LEU A 82 -8.54 2.91 1.22
N SER A 83 -9.64 3.42 0.65
CA SER A 83 -9.91 3.35 -0.80
C SER A 83 -9.34 4.53 -1.59
N HIS A 84 -8.60 5.44 -0.94
CA HIS A 84 -8.11 6.66 -1.54
C HIS A 84 -9.21 7.61 -2.07
N ALA A 85 -10.40 7.54 -1.49
CA ALA A 85 -11.55 8.40 -1.83
C ALA A 85 -11.84 9.47 -0.77
N GLY A 86 -10.90 9.70 0.16
CA GLY A 86 -11.08 10.64 1.27
C GLY A 86 -11.02 12.13 0.90
N GLY A 87 -10.79 12.46 -0.38
CA GLY A 87 -10.66 13.86 -0.80
C GLY A 87 -9.36 14.52 -0.35
N VAL A 88 -8.45 13.80 0.29
CA VAL A 88 -7.13 14.28 0.70
C VAL A 88 -6.10 14.00 -0.40
N GLY A 89 -5.15 14.92 -0.57
CA GLY A 89 -4.09 14.79 -1.56
C GLY A 89 -3.02 13.80 -1.16
N PHE A 90 -1.94 13.73 -1.94
CA PHE A 90 -0.80 12.85 -1.63
C PHE A 90 -0.13 13.26 -0.31
N ARG A 91 -0.01 14.57 -0.05
CA ARG A 91 0.54 15.19 1.15
C ARG A 91 -0.50 16.02 1.88
N GLU A 92 -0.19 16.44 3.11
CA GLU A 92 -1.06 17.25 3.94
C GLU A 92 -1.42 18.60 3.30
N GLU A 93 -0.45 19.26 2.68
CA GLU A 93 -0.58 20.58 2.06
C GLU A 93 -1.32 20.58 0.72
N ASP A 94 -1.57 19.40 0.12
CA ASP A 94 -2.24 19.31 -1.16
C ASP A 94 -3.70 19.77 -1.10
N PRO A 95 -4.22 20.35 -2.18
CA PRO A 95 -5.59 20.83 -2.23
C PRO A 95 -6.62 19.71 -1.96
N ARG A 96 -7.57 19.99 -1.06
CA ARG A 96 -8.67 19.08 -0.73
C ARG A 96 -9.68 19.00 -1.87
N LYS A 97 -10.33 17.84 -1.99
CA LYS A 97 -11.45 17.59 -2.91
C LYS A 97 -12.63 17.05 -2.12
N PRO A 98 -13.84 17.11 -2.65
CA PRO A 98 -14.99 16.51 -1.99
C PRO A 98 -14.81 15.02 -1.77
N VAL A 99 -15.18 14.54 -0.57
CA VAL A 99 -15.09 13.13 -0.18
C VAL A 99 -15.94 12.26 -1.10
N GLY A 100 -15.43 11.09 -1.46
CA GLY A 100 -16.17 10.10 -2.26
C GLY A 100 -16.33 10.42 -3.75
N THR A 101 -15.86 11.58 -4.22
CA THR A 101 -16.10 11.98 -5.62
C THR A 101 -15.13 11.38 -6.62
N ARG A 102 -13.92 11.08 -6.20
CA ARG A 102 -12.90 10.45 -7.04
C ARG A 102 -11.79 9.83 -6.22
N ARG A 103 -11.08 8.88 -6.82
CA ARG A 103 -9.87 8.29 -6.24
C ARG A 103 -8.68 9.22 -6.42
N ILE A 104 -8.02 9.56 -5.30
CA ILE A 104 -6.77 10.33 -5.26
C ILE A 104 -5.82 9.55 -4.38
N TYR A 105 -4.79 8.95 -4.99
CA TYR A 105 -3.78 8.23 -4.23
C TYR A 105 -3.14 9.13 -3.17
N SER A 106 -3.19 8.70 -1.89
CA SER A 106 -2.83 9.54 -0.75
C SER A 106 -1.95 8.80 0.23
N SER A 107 -0.74 9.29 0.49
CA SER A 107 0.05 8.88 1.65
C SER A 107 -0.47 9.52 2.92
N TYR A 108 -0.82 10.80 2.85
CA TYR A 108 -1.40 11.53 3.97
C TYR A 108 -2.70 10.88 4.52
N GLY A 109 -3.53 10.33 3.64
CA GLY A 109 -4.72 9.59 4.09
C GLY A 109 -4.39 8.36 4.94
N PHE A 110 -3.27 7.69 4.68
CA PHE A 110 -2.79 6.58 5.50
C PHE A 110 -2.12 7.05 6.80
N GLU A 111 -1.48 8.21 6.81
CA GLU A 111 -0.96 8.85 8.02
C GLU A 111 -2.12 9.19 8.98
N LEU A 112 -3.20 9.82 8.49
CA LEU A 112 -4.40 10.10 9.29
C LEU A 112 -5.03 8.84 9.89
N LEU A 113 -5.05 7.74 9.15
CA LEU A 113 -5.50 6.45 9.68
C LEU A 113 -4.58 5.94 10.78
N GLY A 114 -3.25 6.03 10.58
CA GLY A 114 -2.25 5.63 11.57
C GLY A 114 -2.40 6.42 12.86
N ASP A 115 -2.49 7.74 12.79
CA ASP A 115 -2.70 8.62 13.93
C ASP A 115 -3.98 8.27 14.70
N ARG A 116 -5.06 7.95 13.97
CA ARG A 116 -6.31 7.53 14.59
C ARG A 116 -6.14 6.19 15.31
N LEU A 117 -5.48 5.21 14.71
CA LEU A 117 -5.24 3.91 15.31
C LEU A 117 -4.42 4.05 16.61
N VAL A 118 -3.35 4.83 16.58
CA VAL A 118 -2.51 5.13 17.76
C VAL A 118 -3.34 5.79 18.86
N SER A 119 -4.17 6.78 18.51
CA SER A 119 -4.99 7.51 19.48
C SER A 119 -6.02 6.62 20.18
N GLU A 120 -6.58 5.63 19.50
CA GLU A 120 -7.59 4.72 20.08
C GLU A 120 -6.95 3.55 20.85
N THR A 121 -5.81 3.05 20.40
CA THR A 121 -5.18 1.86 20.98
C THR A 121 -4.08 2.16 21.98
N GLN A 122 -3.55 3.40 21.97
CA GLN A 122 -2.34 3.82 22.71
C GLN A 122 -1.09 2.97 22.35
N MET A 123 -1.15 2.21 21.27
CA MET A 123 -0.01 1.46 20.72
C MET A 123 0.80 2.38 19.81
N GLY A 124 2.14 2.45 20.06
CA GLY A 124 3.04 3.11 19.10
C GLY A 124 3.14 2.29 17.82
N LEU A 125 3.22 2.96 16.69
CA LEU A 125 3.51 2.36 15.38
C LEU A 125 5.03 2.22 15.18
#